data_770da2d79744f3ad48e6cdadf33bdb0d
#
_entry.id   770da2d79744f3ad48e6cdadf33bdb0d
#
_cell.length_a   1.000
_cell.length_b   1.000
_cell.length_c   1.000
_cell.angle_alpha   90.00
_cell.angle_beta   90.00
_cell.angle_gamma   90.00
#
_symmetry.space_group_name_H-M   'P 1'
#
loop_
_entity.id
_entity.type
_entity.pdbx_description
1 polymer ?
#
loop_
_entity_poly.entity_id
_entity_poly.type
_entity_poly.pdbx_seq_one_letter_code
_entity_poly.pdbx_strand_id
1 'polypeptide(L)'
;MALSEKQKKYLRRLAHPLHPIVMLGTAGLTGGVLLELERALVDHELVKVSVRIGDRLARNAALESLSMRTSSQLVQRVGHVGVFYRQRPKSAKIIIPDQ
;
A
#
# COMPACT_ATOMS: atom_id res chain seq x y z
N MET A 1 10.96 -7.95 5.14
CA MET A 1 10.14 -8.83 6.00
C MET A 1 9.02 -9.45 5.18
N ALA A 2 8.91 -10.76 5.22
CA ALA A 2 7.83 -11.45 4.52
C ALA A 2 6.65 -11.65 5.47
N LEU A 3 5.46 -11.27 5.04
CA LEU A 3 4.24 -11.43 5.83
C LEU A 3 3.64 -12.81 5.60
N SER A 4 3.22 -13.47 6.68
CA SER A 4 2.47 -14.72 6.59
C SER A 4 1.06 -14.44 6.09
N GLU A 5 0.35 -15.48 5.67
CA GLU A 5 -1.05 -15.32 5.26
C GLU A 5 -1.92 -14.80 6.40
N LYS A 6 -1.66 -15.26 7.62
CA LYS A 6 -2.37 -14.79 8.80
C LYS A 6 -2.15 -13.30 9.03
N GLN A 7 -0.90 -12.85 8.88
CA GLN A 7 -0.56 -11.44 9.05
C GLN A 7 -1.19 -10.58 7.97
N LYS A 8 -1.19 -11.04 6.71
CA LYS A 8 -1.84 -10.34 5.62
C LYS A 8 -3.35 -10.22 5.85
N LYS A 9 -3.96 -11.28 6.33
CA LYS A 9 -5.40 -11.29 6.64
C LYS A 9 -5.72 -10.26 7.73
N TYR A 10 -4.87 -10.18 8.74
CA TYR A 10 -5.02 -9.20 9.81
C TYR A 10 -4.94 -7.77 9.26
N LEU A 11 -3.95 -7.50 8.42
CA LEU A 11 -3.78 -6.19 7.82
C LEU A 11 -4.93 -5.82 6.88
N ARG A 12 -5.44 -6.79 6.12
CA ARG A 12 -6.60 -6.55 5.25
C ARG A 12 -7.82 -6.16 6.08
N ARG A 13 -7.99 -6.79 7.24
CA ARG A 13 -9.10 -6.45 8.14
C ARG A 13 -8.96 -5.03 8.67
N LEU A 14 -7.77 -4.64 9.09
CA LEU A 14 -7.51 -3.27 9.54
C LEU A 14 -7.73 -2.25 8.43
N ALA A 15 -7.40 -2.62 7.21
CA ALA A 15 -7.51 -1.72 6.06
C ALA A 15 -8.96 -1.56 5.58
N HIS A 16 -9.83 -2.51 5.89
CA HIS A 16 -11.19 -2.53 5.35
C HIS A 16 -11.94 -1.18 5.54
N PRO A 17 -11.93 -0.58 6.74
CA PRO A 17 -12.64 0.70 6.93
C PRO A 17 -11.86 1.92 6.44
N LEU A 18 -10.62 1.77 6.01
CA LEU A 18 -9.81 2.91 5.58
C LEU A 18 -10.20 3.38 4.19
N HIS A 19 -9.96 4.68 3.93
CA HIS A 19 -10.15 5.26 2.61
C HIS A 19 -8.81 5.45 1.92
N PRO A 20 -8.76 5.40 0.57
CA PRO A 20 -7.54 5.73 -0.15
C PRO A 20 -7.13 7.17 0.15
N ILE A 21 -5.87 7.37 0.51
CA ILE A 21 -5.33 8.71 0.78
C ILE A 21 -4.24 9.11 -0.21
N VAL A 22 -3.82 8.19 -1.07
CA VAL A 22 -2.90 8.46 -2.16
C VAL A 22 -3.60 8.06 -3.45
N MET A 23 -3.51 8.90 -4.47
CA MET A 23 -4.15 8.66 -5.75
C MET A 23 -3.14 8.72 -6.88
N LEU A 24 -3.13 7.67 -7.70
CA LEU A 24 -2.31 7.63 -8.90
C LEU A 24 -3.25 7.77 -10.11
N GLY A 25 -3.09 8.86 -10.84
CA GLY A 25 -3.97 9.19 -11.96
C GLY A 25 -3.38 8.81 -13.30
N THR A 26 -3.95 9.40 -14.37
CA THR A 26 -3.54 9.11 -15.74
C THR A 26 -2.11 9.51 -16.07
N ALA A 27 -1.55 10.45 -15.30
CA ALA A 27 -0.15 10.82 -15.46
C ALA A 27 0.81 9.68 -15.09
N GLY A 28 0.28 8.67 -14.42
CA GLY A 28 1.07 7.51 -14.04
C GLY A 28 1.90 7.72 -12.79
N LEU A 29 2.95 6.93 -12.68
CA LEU A 29 3.83 6.96 -11.53
C LEU A 29 4.77 8.15 -11.62
N THR A 30 4.56 9.15 -10.76
CA THR A 30 5.39 10.36 -10.72
C THR A 30 6.17 10.40 -9.42
N GLY A 31 7.21 11.27 -9.38
CA GLY A 31 7.96 11.51 -8.16
C GLY A 31 7.08 12.04 -7.03
N GLY A 32 6.08 12.86 -7.37
CA GLY A 32 5.13 13.38 -6.38
C GLY A 32 4.31 12.29 -5.72
N VAL A 33 3.84 11.32 -6.51
CA VAL A 33 3.07 10.19 -5.98
C VAL A 33 3.93 9.34 -5.06
N LEU A 34 5.18 9.09 -5.46
CA LEU A 34 6.11 8.31 -4.63
C LEU A 34 6.36 8.99 -3.29
N LEU A 35 6.60 10.31 -3.33
CA LEU A 35 6.84 11.07 -2.11
C LEU A 35 5.62 11.05 -1.20
N GLU A 36 4.43 11.18 -1.79
CA GLU A 36 3.18 11.15 -1.04
C GLU A 36 2.97 9.81 -0.36
N LEU A 37 3.23 8.71 -1.07
CA LEU A 37 3.13 7.38 -0.48
C LEU A 37 4.16 7.15 0.62
N GLU A 38 5.40 7.63 0.41
CA GLU A 38 6.44 7.55 1.44
C GLU A 38 5.99 8.23 2.74
N ARG A 39 5.45 9.44 2.65
CA ARG A 39 4.97 10.17 3.80
C ARG A 39 3.81 9.44 4.48
N ALA A 40 2.88 8.95 3.68
CA ALA A 40 1.73 8.23 4.21
C ALA A 40 2.14 6.96 4.95
N LEU A 41 3.12 6.23 4.41
CA LEU A 41 3.62 5.02 5.07
C LEU A 41 4.33 5.32 6.39
N VAL A 42 5.07 6.43 6.45
CA VAL A 42 5.71 6.85 7.70
C VAL A 42 4.65 7.21 8.74
N ASP A 43 3.60 7.89 8.32
CA ASP A 43 2.56 8.35 9.25
C ASP A 43 1.61 7.24 9.70
N HIS A 44 1.28 6.32 8.80
CA HIS A 44 0.19 5.36 9.03
C HIS A 44 0.58 3.89 8.98
N GLU A 45 1.70 3.54 8.40
CA GLU A 45 2.17 2.18 8.15
C GLU A 45 1.29 1.39 7.19
N LEU A 46 -0.03 1.56 7.25
CA LEU A 46 -1.00 0.86 6.41
C LEU A 46 -1.77 1.91 5.61
N VAL A 47 -1.66 1.84 4.29
CA VAL A 47 -2.17 2.90 3.40
C VAL A 47 -2.89 2.29 2.21
N LYS A 48 -4.04 2.88 1.85
CA LYS A 48 -4.73 2.55 0.61
C LYS A 48 -4.38 3.56 -0.47
N VAL A 49 -4.13 3.05 -1.66
CA VAL A 49 -3.84 3.85 -2.84
C VAL A 49 -4.86 3.54 -3.92
N SER A 50 -5.47 4.57 -4.47
CA SER A 50 -6.40 4.44 -5.60
C SER A 50 -5.62 4.63 -6.90
N VAL A 51 -5.72 3.66 -7.82
CA VAL A 51 -5.02 3.72 -9.11
C VAL A 51 -6.06 3.91 -10.22
N ARG A 52 -6.15 5.13 -10.74
CA ARG A 52 -7.13 5.51 -11.76
C ARG A 52 -6.58 5.33 -13.17
N ILE A 53 -6.19 4.11 -13.47
CA ILE A 53 -5.72 3.70 -14.79
C ILE A 53 -6.68 2.64 -15.30
N GLY A 54 -7.18 2.81 -16.52
CA GLY A 54 -8.24 1.93 -17.05
C GLY A 54 -7.81 0.49 -17.31
N ASP A 55 -6.56 0.29 -17.71
CA ASP A 55 -6.05 -1.03 -18.06
C ASP A 55 -5.64 -1.80 -16.80
N ARG A 56 -6.20 -3.01 -16.64
CA ARG A 56 -5.92 -3.85 -15.49
C ARG A 56 -4.44 -4.22 -15.37
N LEU A 57 -3.80 -4.55 -16.48
CA LEU A 57 -2.39 -4.91 -16.46
C LEU A 57 -1.54 -3.70 -16.05
N ALA A 58 -1.87 -2.52 -16.56
CA ALA A 58 -1.17 -1.30 -16.20
C ALA A 58 -1.39 -0.97 -14.72
N ARG A 59 -2.59 -1.16 -14.20
CA ARG A 59 -2.87 -0.96 -12.77
C ARG A 59 -2.01 -1.86 -11.90
N ASN A 60 -1.97 -3.15 -12.26
CA ASN A 60 -1.19 -4.12 -11.48
C ASN A 60 0.31 -3.79 -11.53
N ALA A 61 0.81 -3.40 -12.70
CA ALA A 61 2.21 -3.01 -12.84
C ALA A 61 2.53 -1.78 -11.99
N ALA A 62 1.64 -0.80 -11.97
CA ALA A 62 1.82 0.41 -11.16
C ALA A 62 1.85 0.07 -9.67
N LEU A 63 0.95 -0.78 -9.20
CA LEU A 63 0.92 -1.20 -7.79
C LEU A 63 2.19 -1.95 -7.40
N GLU A 64 2.67 -2.85 -8.25
CA GLU A 64 3.92 -3.56 -8.00
C GLU A 64 5.11 -2.60 -7.95
N SER A 65 5.15 -1.64 -8.87
CA SER A 65 6.22 -0.65 -8.89
C SER A 65 6.22 0.21 -7.64
N LEU A 66 5.05 0.64 -7.17
CA LEU A 66 4.93 1.41 -5.93
C LEU A 66 5.46 0.61 -4.74
N SER A 67 5.10 -0.67 -4.67
CA SER A 67 5.57 -1.54 -3.60
C SER A 67 7.09 -1.65 -3.61
N MET A 68 7.67 -1.90 -4.76
CA MET A 68 9.12 -2.05 -4.89
C MET A 68 9.86 -0.76 -4.56
N ARG A 69 9.38 0.36 -5.08
CA ARG A 69 10.07 1.65 -4.91
C ARG A 69 9.98 2.21 -3.50
N THR A 70 8.97 1.83 -2.74
CA THR A 70 8.81 2.28 -1.35
C THR A 70 9.24 1.21 -0.34
N SER A 71 9.70 0.07 -0.80
CA SER A 71 10.04 -1.06 0.07
C SER A 71 8.89 -1.43 0.99
N SER A 72 7.68 -1.34 0.46
CA SER A 72 6.47 -1.71 1.19
C SER A 72 5.92 -3.02 0.63
N GLN A 73 4.98 -3.61 1.32
CA GLN A 73 4.33 -4.83 0.87
C GLN A 73 2.91 -4.54 0.42
N LEU A 74 2.57 -5.04 -0.76
CA LEU A 74 1.22 -4.95 -1.29
C LEU A 74 0.42 -6.12 -0.71
N VAL A 75 -0.44 -5.82 0.26
CA VAL A 75 -1.16 -6.88 0.98
C VAL A 75 -2.52 -7.22 0.38
N GLN A 76 -3.04 -6.36 -0.48
CA GLN A 76 -4.34 -6.61 -1.13
C GLN A 76 -4.50 -5.74 -2.36
N ARG A 77 -5.18 -6.30 -3.37
CA ARG A 77 -5.65 -5.56 -4.54
C ARG A 77 -7.13 -5.82 -4.68
N VAL A 78 -7.93 -4.77 -4.71
CA VAL A 78 -9.37 -4.87 -4.92
C VAL A 78 -9.77 -3.81 -5.93
N GLY A 79 -10.15 -4.24 -7.12
CA GLY A 79 -10.49 -3.30 -8.19
C GLY A 79 -9.31 -2.42 -8.53
N HIS A 80 -9.47 -1.11 -8.35
CA HIS A 80 -8.42 -0.12 -8.62
C HIS A 80 -7.73 0.37 -7.34
N VAL A 81 -7.89 -0.36 -6.23
CA VAL A 81 -7.29 0.02 -4.94
C VAL A 81 -6.26 -0.99 -4.51
N GLY A 82 -5.09 -0.51 -4.08
CA GLY A 82 -4.07 -1.33 -3.47
C GLY A 82 -3.90 -0.97 -2.01
N VAL A 83 -3.59 -1.96 -1.19
CA VAL A 83 -3.30 -1.77 0.24
C VAL A 83 -1.84 -2.05 0.45
N PHE A 84 -1.13 -1.07 0.99
CA PHE A 84 0.31 -1.13 1.22
C PHE A 84 0.63 -1.10 2.70
N TYR A 85 1.62 -1.87 3.10
CA TYR A 85 2.09 -1.90 4.48
C TYR A 85 3.61 -1.81 4.55
N ARG A 86 4.09 -0.96 5.46
CA ARG A 86 5.53 -0.89 5.78
C ARG A 86 5.66 -0.52 7.25
N GLN A 87 6.30 -1.41 8.01
CA GLN A 87 6.50 -1.19 9.44
C GLN A 87 7.49 -0.04 9.66
N ARG A 88 7.19 0.82 10.62
CA ARG A 88 8.11 1.86 11.03
C ARG A 88 9.35 1.23 11.66
N PRO A 89 10.55 1.78 11.38
CA PRO A 89 11.76 1.24 12.02
C PRO A 89 11.78 1.45 13.53
N LYS A 90 11.13 2.51 14.02
CA LYS A 90 11.01 2.79 15.46
C LYS A 90 9.56 3.08 15.78
N SER A 91 9.12 2.64 16.95
CA SER A 91 7.75 2.91 17.43
C SER A 91 6.68 2.45 16.44
N ALA A 92 6.68 1.16 16.14
CA ALA A 92 5.68 0.59 15.26
C ALA A 92 4.28 0.93 15.77
N LYS A 93 3.43 1.45 14.87
CA LYS A 93 2.08 1.88 15.20
C LYS A 93 1.12 0.70 15.20
N ILE A 94 1.29 -0.21 14.27
CA ILE A 94 0.44 -1.39 14.13
C ILE A 94 1.17 -2.59 14.70
N ILE A 95 0.54 -3.28 15.61
CA ILE A 95 1.09 -4.50 16.19
C ILE A 95 0.50 -5.68 15.43
N ILE A 96 1.34 -6.37 14.68
CA ILE A 96 0.91 -7.50 13.87
C ILE A 96 1.06 -8.78 14.69
N PRO A 97 0.11 -9.71 14.62
CA PRO A 97 0.27 -10.96 15.34
C PRO A 97 1.48 -11.75 14.85
N ASP A 98 2.08 -12.51 15.73
CA ASP A 98 3.16 -13.42 15.40
C ASP A 98 2.60 -14.57 14.60
N GLN A 99 2.73 -14.56 13.31
CA GLN A 99 2.24 -15.63 12.43
C GLN A 99 0.74 -15.93 12.54
#